data_768cd6282372d232fd264da4188533ef
#
_entry.id   768cd6282372d232fd264da4188533ef
#
_cell.length_a   1.000
_cell.length_b   1.000
_cell.length_c   1.000
_cell.angle_alpha   90.00
_cell.angle_beta   90.00
_cell.angle_gamma   90.00
#
_symmetry.space_group_name_H-M   'P 1'
#
loop_
_entity.id
_entity.type
_entity.pdbx_description
1 polymer ?
#
loop_
_entity_poly.entity_id
_entity_poly.type
_entity_poly.pdbx_seq_one_letter_code
_entity_poly.pdbx_strand_id
1 'polypeptide(L)'
;MKELKNLKYVILEIIPTNSDPKKGDIAQISALKLDGFKLIDRFDYRLDKDKINVFDILKIINYDNDKFKYLSSTRKIKKEFKKFIGGLPLLIIDNSYTYKYLEEFNNEKIPIFDYLNLKLSDTVFDEIIKKYNLEASNYLVDLLYEALIMEYN
;
A
#
# COMPACT_ATOMS: atom_id res chain seq x y z
N MET A 1 8.41 -4.86 19.36
CA MET A 1 7.50 -4.77 18.21
C MET A 1 6.06 -4.82 18.71
N LYS A 2 5.19 -3.97 18.19
CA LYS A 2 3.79 -3.90 18.63
C LYS A 2 3.02 -5.16 18.25
N GLU A 3 2.12 -5.62 19.13
CA GLU A 3 1.25 -6.76 18.81
C GLU A 3 0.09 -6.33 17.95
N LEU A 4 0.00 -6.88 16.75
CA LEU A 4 -1.02 -6.51 15.76
C LEU A 4 -2.45 -6.82 16.23
N LYS A 5 -2.65 -7.89 16.97
CA LYS A 5 -4.00 -8.29 17.43
C LYS A 5 -4.69 -7.22 18.29
N ASN A 6 -3.90 -6.36 18.94
CA ASN A 6 -4.40 -5.30 19.83
C ASN A 6 -4.25 -3.90 19.20
N LEU A 7 -3.91 -3.83 17.93
CA LEU A 7 -3.59 -2.59 17.24
C LEU A 7 -4.62 -2.29 16.15
N LYS A 8 -4.99 -1.02 16.02
CA LYS A 8 -5.69 -0.53 14.83
C LYS A 8 -4.64 0.14 13.94
N TYR A 9 -4.58 -0.23 12.68
CA TYR A 9 -3.49 0.19 11.79
C TYR A 9 -3.91 0.14 10.33
N VAL A 10 -3.07 0.66 9.45
CA VAL A 10 -3.29 0.66 8.00
C VAL A 10 -2.10 -0.02 7.32
N ILE A 11 -2.38 -0.98 6.44
CA ILE A 11 -1.40 -1.52 5.49
C ILE A 11 -1.58 -0.74 4.19
N LEU A 12 -0.48 -0.31 3.55
CA LEU A 12 -0.60 0.43 2.30
C LEU A 12 0.52 0.13 1.31
N GLU A 13 0.18 0.38 0.05
CA GLU A 13 1.12 0.40 -1.06
C GLU A 13 0.93 1.70 -1.83
N ILE A 14 2.05 2.34 -2.18
CA ILE A 14 2.05 3.49 -3.09
C ILE A 14 2.77 3.08 -4.37
N ILE A 15 2.14 3.34 -5.52
CA ILE A 15 2.78 3.23 -6.83
C ILE A 15 2.96 4.65 -7.37
N PRO A 16 4.18 5.18 -7.40
CA PRO A 16 4.43 6.52 -7.90
C PRO A 16 4.78 6.52 -9.40
N THR A 17 4.65 7.66 -10.05
CA THR A 17 5.14 7.85 -11.42
C THR A 17 6.64 8.16 -11.46
N ASN A 18 7.20 8.61 -10.34
CA ASN A 18 8.62 8.89 -10.17
C ASN A 18 8.99 8.64 -8.71
N SER A 19 10.18 8.15 -8.44
CA SER A 19 10.66 7.92 -7.08
C SER A 19 10.84 9.22 -6.26
N ASP A 20 10.96 10.36 -6.93
CA ASP A 20 11.06 11.67 -6.31
C ASP A 20 9.69 12.37 -6.35
N PRO A 21 9.06 12.66 -5.18
CA PRO A 21 7.76 13.32 -5.13
C PRO A 21 7.73 14.71 -5.75
N LYS A 22 8.88 15.36 -5.87
CA LYS A 22 8.98 16.69 -6.51
C LYS A 22 8.85 16.60 -8.02
N LYS A 23 9.12 15.42 -8.60
CA LYS A 23 9.11 15.18 -10.06
C LYS A 23 7.98 14.30 -10.51
N GLY A 24 7.28 13.67 -9.59
CA GLY A 24 6.26 12.69 -9.91
C GLY A 24 4.96 12.86 -9.16
N ASP A 25 4.05 11.97 -9.51
CA ASP A 25 2.71 11.89 -8.95
C ASP A 25 2.49 10.53 -8.30
N ILE A 26 1.43 10.42 -7.51
CA ILE A 26 0.96 9.15 -7.02
C ILE A 26 0.02 8.56 -8.06
N ALA A 27 0.45 7.49 -8.73
CA ALA A 27 -0.38 6.80 -9.70
C ALA A 27 -1.46 5.96 -9.01
N GLN A 28 -1.12 5.36 -7.85
CA GLN A 28 -2.05 4.52 -7.10
C GLN A 28 -1.69 4.51 -5.62
N ILE A 29 -2.72 4.55 -4.77
CA ILE A 29 -2.62 4.12 -3.37
C ILE A 29 -3.67 3.04 -3.15
N SER A 30 -3.23 1.90 -2.64
CA SER A 30 -4.11 0.86 -2.11
C SER A 30 -3.80 0.68 -0.64
N ALA A 31 -4.84 0.71 0.20
CA ALA A 31 -4.67 0.59 1.64
C ALA A 31 -5.80 -0.21 2.27
N LEU A 32 -5.47 -0.90 3.35
CA LEU A 32 -6.42 -1.66 4.17
C LEU A 32 -6.34 -1.15 5.59
N LYS A 33 -7.49 -0.84 6.18
CA LYS A 33 -7.59 -0.46 7.59
C LYS A 33 -8.01 -1.68 8.39
N LEU A 34 -7.24 -2.01 9.41
CA LEU A 34 -7.42 -3.21 10.20
C LEU A 34 -7.59 -2.86 11.69
N ASP A 35 -8.43 -3.63 12.36
CA ASP A 35 -8.53 -3.67 13.81
C ASP A 35 -8.14 -5.09 14.24
N GLY A 36 -6.93 -5.23 14.76
CA GLY A 36 -6.32 -6.55 14.91
C GLY A 36 -6.14 -7.18 13.53
N PHE A 37 -6.81 -8.30 13.28
CA PHE A 37 -6.79 -8.96 11.98
C PHE A 37 -8.11 -8.80 11.22
N LYS A 38 -9.03 -7.99 11.74
CA LYS A 38 -10.31 -7.71 11.09
C LYS A 38 -10.17 -6.54 10.13
N LEU A 39 -10.48 -6.77 8.87
CA LEU A 39 -10.55 -5.72 7.86
C LEU A 39 -11.80 -4.86 8.12
N ILE A 40 -11.62 -3.56 8.37
CA ILE A 40 -12.71 -2.64 8.63
C ILE A 40 -12.98 -1.66 7.51
N ASP A 41 -11.98 -1.34 6.66
CA ASP A 41 -12.19 -0.46 5.52
C ASP A 41 -11.07 -0.63 4.49
N ARG A 42 -11.33 -0.17 3.26
CA ARG A 42 -10.37 -0.18 2.15
C ARG A 42 -10.27 1.21 1.54
N PHE A 43 -9.10 1.49 0.97
CA PHE A 43 -8.83 2.69 0.21
C PHE A 43 -8.13 2.28 -1.08
N ASP A 44 -8.83 2.38 -2.22
CA ASP A 44 -8.29 2.02 -3.51
C ASP A 44 -8.49 3.20 -4.47
N TYR A 45 -7.45 4.00 -4.66
CA TYR A 45 -7.51 5.22 -5.48
C TYR A 45 -6.40 5.23 -6.51
N ARG A 46 -6.72 5.70 -7.70
CA ARG A 46 -5.79 5.90 -8.81
C ARG A 46 -5.89 7.31 -9.37
N LEU A 47 -4.77 7.78 -9.91
CA LEU A 47 -4.75 9.01 -10.68
C LEU A 47 -5.47 8.78 -12.02
N ASP A 48 -6.18 9.82 -12.52
CA ASP A 48 -6.84 9.74 -13.81
C ASP A 48 -5.85 9.34 -14.91
N LYS A 49 -6.31 8.50 -15.83
CA LYS A 49 -5.49 7.91 -16.91
C LYS A 49 -4.76 8.94 -17.75
N ASP A 50 -5.39 10.08 -18.03
CA ASP A 50 -4.83 11.16 -18.82
C ASP A 50 -3.69 11.91 -18.11
N LYS A 51 -3.48 11.67 -16.82
CA LYS A 51 -2.41 12.25 -16.01
C LYS A 51 -1.18 11.34 -15.89
N ILE A 52 -1.25 10.12 -16.41
CA ILE A 52 -0.21 9.10 -16.31
C ILE A 52 0.25 8.73 -17.71
N ASN A 53 1.57 8.67 -17.95
CA ASN A 53 2.06 8.23 -19.25
C ASN A 53 1.89 6.71 -19.43
N VAL A 54 1.98 6.24 -20.68
CA VAL A 54 1.72 4.83 -21.02
C VAL A 54 2.68 3.86 -20.30
N PHE A 55 3.94 4.26 -20.09
CA PHE A 55 4.91 3.40 -19.41
C PHE A 55 4.58 3.20 -17.94
N ASP A 56 4.06 4.25 -17.29
CA ASP A 56 3.63 4.16 -15.89
C ASP A 56 2.37 3.32 -15.74
N ILE A 57 1.45 3.41 -16.71
CA ILE A 57 0.23 2.59 -16.73
C ILE A 57 0.58 1.10 -16.76
N LEU A 58 1.61 0.71 -17.51
CA LEU A 58 2.03 -0.68 -17.62
C LEU A 58 2.50 -1.29 -16.27
N LYS A 59 2.88 -0.46 -15.31
CA LYS A 59 3.26 -0.90 -13.97
C LYS A 59 2.06 -1.19 -13.07
N ILE A 60 0.86 -0.77 -13.48
CA ILE A 60 -0.36 -0.90 -12.71
C ILE A 60 -1.19 -2.05 -13.27
N ILE A 61 -1.44 -3.05 -12.45
CA ILE A 61 -2.21 -4.23 -12.83
C ILE A 61 -3.68 -3.85 -12.99
N ASN A 62 -4.30 -4.25 -14.14
CA ASN A 62 -5.71 -4.02 -14.40
C ASN A 62 -6.12 -2.57 -14.18
N TYR A 63 -5.50 -1.63 -14.94
CA TYR A 63 -5.71 -0.20 -14.77
C TYR A 63 -7.19 0.19 -14.81
N ASP A 64 -7.94 -0.32 -15.77
CA ASP A 64 -9.39 -0.08 -15.89
C ASP A 64 -10.15 -1.11 -15.03
N ASN A 65 -10.23 -0.87 -13.71
CA ASN A 65 -10.83 -1.78 -12.74
C ASN A 65 -11.83 -1.04 -11.85
N ASP A 66 -13.03 -1.58 -11.72
CA ASP A 66 -14.13 -0.98 -10.94
C ASP A 66 -13.84 -0.86 -9.44
N LYS A 67 -12.86 -1.59 -8.94
CA LYS A 67 -12.41 -1.51 -7.55
C LYS A 67 -11.88 -0.13 -7.20
N PHE A 68 -11.27 0.57 -8.15
CA PHE A 68 -10.57 1.82 -7.91
C PHE A 68 -11.44 3.04 -8.17
N LYS A 69 -11.28 4.05 -7.33
CA LYS A 69 -11.79 5.40 -7.56
C LYS A 69 -10.68 6.22 -8.21
N TYR A 70 -11.05 7.10 -9.14
CA TYR A 70 -10.09 7.91 -9.91
C TYR A 70 -10.22 9.37 -9.53
N LEU A 71 -9.09 10.01 -9.27
CA LEU A 71 -9.04 11.43 -8.97
C LEU A 71 -8.06 12.13 -9.91
N SER A 72 -8.26 13.43 -10.11
CA SER A 72 -7.56 14.19 -11.14
C SER A 72 -6.17 14.69 -10.73
N SER A 73 -5.78 14.51 -9.46
CA SER A 73 -4.47 14.97 -8.99
C SER A 73 -3.99 14.18 -7.77
N THR A 74 -2.68 14.13 -7.62
CA THR A 74 -2.01 13.60 -6.43
C THR A 74 -2.50 14.30 -5.16
N ARG A 75 -2.69 15.61 -5.21
CA ARG A 75 -3.19 16.40 -4.08
C ARG A 75 -4.54 15.92 -3.59
N LYS A 76 -5.46 15.63 -4.51
CA LYS A 76 -6.78 15.10 -4.18
C LYS A 76 -6.71 13.71 -3.57
N ILE A 77 -5.87 12.85 -4.11
CA ILE A 77 -5.64 11.51 -3.56
C ILE A 77 -5.10 11.60 -2.13
N LYS A 78 -4.10 12.44 -1.90
CA LYS A 78 -3.52 12.64 -0.56
C LYS A 78 -4.53 13.19 0.44
N LYS A 79 -5.42 14.09 0.01
CA LYS A 79 -6.48 14.64 0.86
C LYS A 79 -7.43 13.54 1.34
N GLU A 80 -7.86 12.68 0.43
CA GLU A 80 -8.73 11.55 0.79
C GLU A 80 -7.98 10.53 1.65
N PHE A 81 -6.72 10.28 1.33
CA PHE A 81 -5.89 9.36 2.10
C PHE A 81 -5.70 9.83 3.55
N LYS A 82 -5.47 11.13 3.75
CA LYS A 82 -5.34 11.71 5.08
C LYS A 82 -6.59 11.47 5.93
N LYS A 83 -7.76 11.61 5.34
CA LYS A 83 -9.03 11.31 6.03
C LYS A 83 -9.12 9.84 6.41
N PHE A 84 -8.69 8.96 5.51
CA PHE A 84 -8.75 7.53 5.71
C PHE A 84 -7.85 7.06 6.86
N ILE A 85 -6.59 7.50 6.88
CA ILE A 85 -5.62 7.03 7.87
C ILE A 85 -5.80 7.65 9.26
N GLY A 86 -6.34 8.87 9.35
CA GLY A 86 -6.41 9.59 10.63
C GLY A 86 -5.05 9.62 11.32
N GLY A 87 -4.99 9.24 12.60
CA GLY A 87 -3.75 9.14 13.36
C GLY A 87 -3.20 7.73 13.50
N LEU A 88 -3.65 6.77 12.69
CA LEU A 88 -3.27 5.37 12.84
C LEU A 88 -1.84 5.10 12.39
N PRO A 89 -1.17 4.10 13.02
CA PRO A 89 0.11 3.60 12.50
C PRO A 89 -0.04 3.04 11.10
N LEU A 90 0.99 3.23 10.28
CA LEU A 90 1.04 2.76 8.90
C LEU A 90 2.06 1.64 8.78
N LEU A 91 1.62 0.46 8.33
CA LEU A 91 2.51 -0.64 7.96
C LEU A 91 2.84 -0.47 6.49
N ILE A 92 4.10 -0.24 6.19
CA ILE A 92 4.55 0.18 4.86
C ILE A 92 5.57 -0.80 4.30
N ILE A 93 5.66 -0.81 2.98
CA ILE A 93 6.77 -1.45 2.28
C ILE A 93 7.98 -0.54 2.45
N ASP A 94 9.05 -1.09 3.03
CA ASP A 94 10.23 -0.33 3.41
C ASP A 94 11.14 -0.05 2.21
N ASN A 95 10.67 0.78 1.30
CA ASN A 95 11.47 1.30 0.19
C ASN A 95 11.63 2.82 0.30
N SER A 96 12.65 3.36 -0.35
CA SER A 96 13.03 4.76 -0.18
C SER A 96 11.96 5.75 -0.63
N TYR A 97 11.23 5.46 -1.71
CA TYR A 97 10.23 6.40 -2.22
C TYR A 97 8.96 6.44 -1.35
N THR A 98 8.59 5.34 -0.71
CA THR A 98 7.41 5.31 0.15
C THR A 98 7.51 6.32 1.29
N TYR A 99 8.65 6.38 1.96
CA TYR A 99 8.88 7.36 3.02
C TYR A 99 8.77 8.79 2.50
N LYS A 100 9.32 9.07 1.33
CA LYS A 100 9.29 10.41 0.74
C LYS A 100 7.85 10.86 0.42
N TYR A 101 7.04 9.97 -0.13
CA TYR A 101 5.63 10.28 -0.45
C TYR A 101 4.77 10.40 0.81
N LEU A 102 5.17 9.82 1.93
CA LEU A 102 4.44 9.87 3.20
C LEU A 102 5.00 10.89 4.19
N GLU A 103 6.02 11.65 3.80
CA GLU A 103 6.76 12.56 4.69
C GLU A 103 5.85 13.61 5.35
N GLU A 104 4.82 14.06 4.66
CA GLU A 104 3.87 15.06 5.18
C GLU A 104 2.93 14.52 6.25
N PHE A 105 2.83 13.20 6.38
CA PHE A 105 1.96 12.56 7.37
C PHE A 105 2.77 12.21 8.62
N ASN A 106 2.31 12.68 9.79
CA ASN A 106 3.00 12.45 11.08
C ASN A 106 2.76 11.07 11.66
N ASN A 107 1.97 10.23 11.00
CA ASN A 107 1.67 8.88 11.44
C ASN A 107 2.94 8.06 11.63
N GLU A 108 2.96 7.21 12.65
CA GLU A 108 4.04 6.24 12.82
C GLU A 108 4.13 5.33 11.59
N LYS A 109 5.33 5.09 11.09
CA LYS A 109 5.57 4.25 9.91
C LYS A 109 6.37 3.03 10.34
N ILE A 110 5.80 1.86 10.13
CA ILE A 110 6.37 0.57 10.57
C ILE A 110 6.61 -0.29 9.33
N PRO A 111 7.85 -0.77 9.11
CA PRO A 111 8.13 -1.69 7.99
C PRO A 111 7.35 -3.00 8.17
N ILE A 112 6.49 -3.33 7.19
CA ILE A 112 5.65 -4.52 7.27
C ILE A 112 6.49 -5.80 7.25
N PHE A 113 7.62 -5.79 6.56
CA PHE A 113 8.48 -6.97 6.45
C PHE A 113 9.15 -7.37 7.77
N ASP A 114 9.21 -6.46 8.76
CA ASP A 114 9.66 -6.82 10.10
C ASP A 114 8.71 -7.86 10.73
N TYR A 115 7.41 -7.73 10.46
CA TYR A 115 6.42 -8.70 10.93
C TYR A 115 6.45 -10.02 10.18
N LEU A 116 6.84 -10.00 8.92
CA LEU A 116 6.89 -11.19 8.07
C LEU A 116 8.26 -11.87 8.07
N ASN A 117 9.24 -11.27 8.75
CA ASN A 117 10.62 -11.75 8.79
C ASN A 117 11.20 -11.95 7.39
N LEU A 118 10.98 -10.96 6.52
CA LEU A 118 11.46 -10.94 5.15
C LEU A 118 12.25 -9.67 4.89
N LYS A 119 13.06 -9.67 3.84
CA LYS A 119 13.78 -8.48 3.38
C LYS A 119 13.25 -8.05 2.03
N LEU A 120 13.15 -6.73 1.84
CA LEU A 120 12.78 -6.19 0.54
C LEU A 120 13.84 -6.58 -0.51
N SER A 121 13.37 -7.17 -1.60
CA SER A 121 14.19 -7.59 -2.75
C SER A 121 13.30 -7.64 -3.98
N ASP A 122 13.89 -7.85 -5.15
CA ASP A 122 13.15 -7.97 -6.40
C ASP A 122 12.23 -9.20 -6.42
N THR A 123 12.49 -10.19 -5.55
CA THR A 123 11.73 -11.44 -5.50
C THR A 123 10.86 -11.56 -4.25
N VAL A 124 10.74 -10.52 -3.42
CA VAL A 124 10.05 -10.61 -2.13
C VAL A 124 8.58 -11.02 -2.27
N PHE A 125 7.90 -10.59 -3.33
CA PHE A 125 6.49 -10.95 -3.53
C PHE A 125 6.33 -12.41 -3.94
N ASP A 126 7.23 -12.91 -4.77
CA ASP A 126 7.27 -14.34 -5.10
C ASP A 126 7.55 -15.18 -3.84
N GLU A 127 8.42 -14.68 -2.98
CA GLU A 127 8.72 -15.32 -1.69
C GLU A 127 7.49 -15.37 -0.77
N ILE A 128 6.71 -14.28 -0.71
CA ILE A 128 5.48 -14.22 0.08
C ILE A 128 4.46 -15.23 -0.46
N ILE A 129 4.21 -15.21 -1.76
CA ILE A 129 3.27 -16.13 -2.42
C ILE A 129 3.65 -17.58 -2.13
N LYS A 130 4.92 -17.91 -2.23
CA LYS A 130 5.43 -19.25 -2.00
C LYS A 130 5.37 -19.65 -0.52
N LYS A 131 5.83 -18.77 0.37
CA LYS A 131 5.90 -19.04 1.82
C LYS A 131 4.52 -19.30 2.41
N TYR A 132 3.51 -18.54 1.99
CA TYR A 132 2.16 -18.61 2.54
C TYR A 132 1.16 -19.30 1.62
N ASN A 133 1.61 -19.82 0.49
CA ASN A 133 0.77 -20.52 -0.51
C ASN A 133 -0.42 -19.68 -0.96
N LEU A 134 -0.16 -18.45 -1.41
CA LEU A 134 -1.18 -17.49 -1.82
C LEU A 134 -1.35 -17.48 -3.34
N GLU A 135 -2.49 -16.92 -3.80
CA GLU A 135 -2.74 -16.72 -5.22
C GLU A 135 -2.03 -15.47 -5.75
N ALA A 136 -1.28 -15.62 -6.85
CA ALA A 136 -0.51 -14.53 -7.46
C ALA A 136 -1.38 -13.43 -8.06
N SER A 137 -2.67 -13.67 -8.30
CA SER A 137 -3.59 -12.70 -8.89
C SER A 137 -4.05 -11.61 -7.93
N ASN A 138 -3.82 -11.77 -6.64
CA ASN A 138 -4.24 -10.79 -5.63
C ASN A 138 -3.40 -9.51 -5.72
N TYR A 139 -4.03 -8.38 -5.36
CA TYR A 139 -3.30 -7.12 -5.22
C TYR A 139 -2.33 -7.22 -4.04
N LEU A 140 -1.25 -6.43 -4.11
CA LEU A 140 -0.17 -6.52 -3.14
C LEU A 140 -0.62 -6.33 -1.70
N VAL A 141 -1.44 -5.33 -1.41
CA VAL A 141 -1.93 -5.12 -0.03
C VAL A 141 -2.76 -6.30 0.47
N ASP A 142 -3.50 -6.96 -0.43
CA ASP A 142 -4.27 -8.14 -0.08
C ASP A 142 -3.36 -9.32 0.23
N LEU A 143 -2.28 -9.49 -0.54
CA LEU A 143 -1.26 -10.51 -0.26
C LEU A 143 -0.59 -10.28 1.08
N LEU A 144 -0.24 -9.03 1.38
CA LEU A 144 0.37 -8.66 2.65
C LEU A 144 -0.56 -8.93 3.83
N TYR A 145 -1.83 -8.60 3.68
CA TYR A 145 -2.85 -8.88 4.69
C TYR A 145 -3.01 -10.39 4.93
N GLU A 146 -3.13 -11.17 3.87
CA GLU A 146 -3.23 -12.63 3.98
C GLU A 146 -1.99 -13.23 4.64
N ALA A 147 -0.80 -12.73 4.30
CA ALA A 147 0.44 -13.17 4.92
C ALA A 147 0.46 -12.88 6.43
N LEU A 148 0.00 -11.71 6.85
CA LEU A 148 -0.09 -11.37 8.29
C LEU A 148 -1.07 -12.29 9.02
N ILE A 149 -2.21 -12.59 8.42
CA ILE A 149 -3.18 -13.52 8.98
C ILE A 149 -2.55 -14.90 9.15
N MET A 150 -1.87 -15.41 8.13
CA MET A 150 -1.23 -16.73 8.16
C MET A 150 -0.14 -16.79 9.23
N GLU A 151 0.59 -15.69 9.45
CA GLU A 151 1.69 -15.65 10.41
C GLU A 151 1.21 -15.49 11.87
N TYR A 152 0.19 -14.69 12.13
CA TYR A 152 -0.16 -14.25 13.49
C TYR A 152 -1.57 -14.62 13.95
N ASN A 153 -2.43 -15.03 13.06
CA ASN A 153 -3.80 -15.41 13.41
C ASN A 153 -4.01 -16.93 13.18
#